data_269d2cfcf86ee0d32447c525d7c6ab7d
#
_entry.id   269d2cfcf86ee0d32447c525d7c6ab7d
#
_cell.length_a   1.000
_cell.length_b   1.000
_cell.length_c   1.000
_cell.angle_alpha   90.00
_cell.angle_beta   90.00
_cell.angle_gamma   90.00
#
_symmetry.space_group_name_H-M   'P 1'
#
loop_
_entity.id
_entity.type
_entity.pdbx_description
1 polymer ?
#
loop_
_entity_poly.entity_id
_entity_poly.type
_entity_poly.pdbx_seq_one_letter_code
_entity_poly.pdbx_strand_id
1 'polypeptide(L)'
;GISIPFLLTALYFLQTGKFWVWSYGEEGFNFSDPHVWEILFGWRKGLFVYCPVLLLSLPGLYFFGKGQMRKALLFLAFLLLVAYVVSSWWCWWYGGSYGMRALIDYFPFFGLLLGFSLVKIKPRLIYFSLIPLGFLVFVSTVQTWQAHKLIIPWDGMTFQKYQRIFLKTDDRFIGIFTDNAFIPENGSREGKVVFFNDFDPGYTWWDMNSITDKRAFSGKHSSVIGNGNKKSVSFGKSIRHLIPDSVSSASVFASMKVYSEDINTDAVLVISFEREGKSYSWKTRRLITMINETGKWLEISGKEKFPGDFQRDDILTVYLLAEKSGPVYIDDFRIAIDY
;
A
#
# COMPACT_ATOMS: atom_id res chain seq x y z
N GLY A 1 10.82 -34.29 20.82
CA GLY A 1 9.78 -33.45 20.22
C GLY A 1 8.67 -32.97 21.18
N ILE A 2 8.49 -33.58 22.37
CA ILE A 2 7.39 -33.25 23.31
C ILE A 2 7.78 -32.12 24.29
N SER A 3 9.05 -31.84 24.48
CA SER A 3 9.55 -30.89 25.48
C SER A 3 9.19 -29.42 25.20
N ILE A 4 9.17 -28.99 23.95
CA ILE A 4 8.89 -27.59 23.60
C ILE A 4 7.42 -27.22 23.81
N PRO A 5 6.42 -27.99 23.31
CA PRO A 5 5.01 -27.73 23.60
C PRO A 5 4.71 -27.74 25.10
N PHE A 6 5.29 -28.68 25.86
CA PHE A 6 5.13 -28.74 27.31
C PHE A 6 5.68 -27.49 28.01
N LEU A 7 6.89 -27.05 27.63
CA LEU A 7 7.51 -25.84 28.17
C LEU A 7 6.66 -24.59 27.88
N LEU A 8 6.14 -24.45 26.65
CA LEU A 8 5.24 -23.35 26.28
C LEU A 8 3.95 -23.37 27.08
N THR A 9 3.33 -24.54 27.23
CA THR A 9 2.12 -24.68 28.04
C THR A 9 2.36 -24.33 29.51
N ALA A 10 3.50 -24.75 30.08
CA ALA A 10 3.90 -24.41 31.43
C ALA A 10 4.13 -22.89 31.58
N LEU A 11 4.79 -22.25 30.61
CA LEU A 11 4.97 -20.79 30.61
C LEU A 11 3.64 -20.05 30.53
N TYR A 12 2.72 -20.47 29.66
CA TYR A 12 1.37 -19.88 29.61
C TYR A 12 0.62 -20.03 30.95
N PHE A 13 0.69 -21.20 31.59
CA PHE A 13 0.07 -21.40 32.87
C PHE A 13 0.66 -20.49 33.95
N LEU A 14 1.99 -20.35 34.00
CA LEU A 14 2.67 -19.45 34.95
C LEU A 14 2.34 -17.97 34.73
N GLN A 15 2.14 -17.55 33.49
CA GLN A 15 1.87 -16.14 33.14
C GLN A 15 0.37 -15.77 33.27
N THR A 16 -0.52 -16.67 32.93
CA THR A 16 -1.95 -16.36 32.73
C THR A 16 -2.90 -17.19 33.64
N GLY A 17 -2.39 -18.22 34.34
CA GLY A 17 -3.20 -19.19 35.06
C GLY A 17 -3.99 -20.15 34.15
N LYS A 18 -3.76 -20.15 32.83
CA LYS A 18 -4.45 -21.00 31.86
C LYS A 18 -3.47 -21.86 31.09
N PHE A 19 -3.78 -23.14 30.87
CA PHE A 19 -2.95 -24.03 30.04
C PHE A 19 -3.00 -23.73 28.56
N TRP A 20 -4.08 -23.10 28.11
CA TRP A 20 -4.29 -22.68 26.74
C TRP A 20 -4.73 -21.22 26.69
N VAL A 21 -4.00 -20.42 25.91
CA VAL A 21 -4.29 -19.00 25.73
C VAL A 21 -4.51 -18.74 24.24
N TRP A 22 -5.73 -18.28 23.92
CA TRP A 22 -6.03 -17.79 22.59
C TRP A 22 -5.76 -16.28 22.56
N SER A 23 -4.66 -15.87 21.92
CA SER A 23 -4.21 -14.48 21.93
C SER A 23 -4.84 -13.62 20.83
N TYR A 24 -5.61 -14.21 19.93
CA TYR A 24 -6.19 -13.51 18.77
C TYR A 24 -7.60 -12.94 19.05
N GLY A 25 -8.16 -13.09 20.24
CA GLY A 25 -9.48 -12.55 20.61
C GLY A 25 -10.60 -13.06 19.69
N GLU A 26 -11.27 -12.11 19.02
CA GLU A 26 -12.35 -12.41 18.06
C GLU A 26 -11.86 -12.82 16.67
N GLU A 27 -10.55 -12.81 16.42
CA GLU A 27 -9.97 -13.18 15.13
C GLU A 27 -10.11 -14.69 14.88
N GLY A 28 -10.48 -15.06 13.64
CA GLY A 28 -10.73 -16.46 13.32
C GLY A 28 -10.77 -16.74 11.83
N PHE A 29 -11.18 -17.97 11.51
CA PHE A 29 -11.34 -18.43 10.13
C PHE A 29 -12.80 -18.33 9.71
N ASN A 30 -13.03 -17.75 8.53
CA ASN A 30 -14.32 -17.76 7.83
C ASN A 30 -14.27 -18.77 6.67
N PHE A 31 -14.51 -20.03 6.96
CA PHE A 31 -14.51 -21.10 5.97
C PHE A 31 -15.68 -21.02 4.97
N SER A 32 -16.69 -20.19 5.25
CA SER A 32 -17.84 -20.01 4.35
C SER A 32 -17.55 -19.02 3.22
N ASP A 33 -16.53 -18.14 3.38
CA ASP A 33 -16.16 -17.11 2.42
C ASP A 33 -14.63 -17.05 2.23
N PRO A 34 -14.02 -18.08 1.63
CA PRO A 34 -12.58 -18.13 1.38
C PRO A 34 -12.19 -17.24 0.20
N HIS A 35 -11.17 -16.44 0.36
CA HIS A 35 -10.61 -15.54 -0.66
C HIS A 35 -9.50 -16.22 -1.49
N VAL A 36 -9.78 -17.43 -2.03
CA VAL A 36 -8.77 -18.25 -2.74
C VAL A 36 -8.25 -17.54 -3.99
N TRP A 37 -9.15 -16.91 -4.76
CA TRP A 37 -8.75 -16.19 -5.95
C TRP A 37 -7.85 -15.00 -5.64
N GLU A 38 -8.20 -14.25 -4.60
CA GLU A 38 -7.50 -13.06 -4.15
C GLU A 38 -6.08 -13.38 -3.67
N ILE A 39 -5.88 -14.46 -2.91
CA ILE A 39 -4.54 -14.85 -2.45
C ILE A 39 -3.66 -15.41 -3.56
N LEU A 40 -4.23 -15.94 -4.64
CA LEU A 40 -3.48 -16.48 -5.77
C LEU A 40 -3.23 -15.43 -6.86
N PHE A 41 -4.25 -14.66 -7.24
CA PHE A 41 -4.23 -13.77 -8.41
C PHE A 41 -4.67 -12.33 -8.12
N GLY A 42 -5.09 -12.02 -6.88
CA GLY A 42 -5.52 -10.67 -6.51
C GLY A 42 -4.38 -9.65 -6.54
N TRP A 43 -4.70 -8.43 -6.90
CA TRP A 43 -3.72 -7.34 -6.98
C TRP A 43 -3.17 -6.94 -5.61
N ARG A 44 -3.94 -7.13 -4.53
CA ARG A 44 -3.53 -6.75 -3.18
C ARG A 44 -2.32 -7.56 -2.69
N LYS A 45 -2.36 -8.91 -2.85
CA LYS A 45 -1.34 -9.83 -2.30
C LYS A 45 -1.09 -11.08 -3.15
N GLY A 46 -1.70 -11.20 -4.33
CA GLY A 46 -1.72 -12.43 -5.11
C GLY A 46 -0.35 -13.07 -5.30
N LEU A 47 -0.26 -14.36 -4.97
CA LEU A 47 0.97 -15.14 -5.06
C LEU A 47 1.61 -15.05 -6.45
N PHE A 48 0.82 -15.28 -7.49
CA PHE A 48 1.32 -15.29 -8.87
C PHE A 48 1.47 -13.89 -9.48
N VAL A 49 0.89 -12.87 -8.87
CA VAL A 49 1.10 -11.48 -9.27
C VAL A 49 2.49 -10.99 -8.79
N TYR A 50 2.88 -11.34 -7.56
CA TYR A 50 4.12 -10.88 -6.93
C TYR A 50 5.28 -11.87 -7.02
N CYS A 51 4.97 -13.15 -7.31
CA CYS A 51 5.97 -14.17 -7.59
C CYS A 51 5.61 -14.91 -8.89
N PRO A 52 5.57 -14.21 -10.05
CA PRO A 52 5.07 -14.78 -11.30
C PRO A 52 5.93 -15.94 -11.80
N VAL A 53 7.17 -16.05 -11.38
CA VAL A 53 8.05 -17.19 -11.71
C VAL A 53 7.47 -18.53 -11.24
N LEU A 54 6.64 -18.53 -10.18
CA LEU A 54 5.98 -19.73 -9.67
C LEU A 54 4.95 -20.32 -10.65
N LEU A 55 4.45 -19.54 -11.61
CA LEU A 55 3.59 -20.03 -12.69
C LEU A 55 4.27 -21.12 -13.54
N LEU A 56 5.59 -21.04 -13.68
CA LEU A 56 6.38 -22.04 -14.42
C LEU A 56 6.46 -23.39 -13.72
N SER A 57 6.05 -23.49 -12.48
CA SER A 57 5.94 -24.75 -11.74
C SER A 57 4.68 -25.55 -12.13
N LEU A 58 3.61 -24.89 -12.60
CA LEU A 58 2.33 -25.55 -12.88
C LEU A 58 2.42 -26.70 -13.89
N PRO A 59 3.17 -26.60 -15.02
CA PRO A 59 3.41 -27.73 -15.91
C PRO A 59 4.05 -28.93 -15.21
N GLY A 60 4.84 -28.69 -14.15
CA GLY A 60 5.49 -29.73 -13.35
C GLY A 60 4.51 -30.69 -12.69
N LEU A 61 3.32 -30.22 -12.32
CA LEU A 61 2.29 -31.06 -11.76
C LEU A 61 1.81 -32.12 -12.78
N TYR A 62 1.64 -31.71 -14.05
CA TYR A 62 1.33 -32.64 -15.13
C TYR A 62 2.42 -33.70 -15.33
N PHE A 63 3.69 -33.27 -15.38
CA PHE A 63 4.81 -34.18 -15.54
C PHE A 63 5.00 -35.11 -14.33
N PHE A 64 4.78 -34.62 -13.12
CA PHE A 64 4.79 -35.42 -11.90
C PHE A 64 3.67 -36.46 -11.93
N GLY A 65 2.48 -36.10 -12.42
CA GLY A 65 1.32 -37.00 -12.55
C GLY A 65 1.50 -38.11 -13.58
N LYS A 66 2.36 -37.91 -14.59
CA LYS A 66 2.59 -38.84 -15.69
C LYS A 66 3.35 -40.10 -15.25
N GLY A 67 2.73 -40.97 -14.51
CA GLY A 67 3.26 -42.19 -13.91
C GLY A 67 2.96 -42.33 -12.41
N GLN A 68 2.56 -41.27 -11.76
CA GLN A 68 2.22 -41.25 -10.32
C GLN A 68 0.96 -40.40 -10.04
N MET A 69 -0.10 -40.60 -10.84
CA MET A 69 -1.32 -39.76 -10.80
C MET A 69 -1.89 -39.63 -9.38
N ARG A 70 -1.95 -40.71 -8.59
CA ARG A 70 -2.46 -40.66 -7.22
C ARG A 70 -1.65 -39.69 -6.35
N LYS A 71 -0.30 -39.70 -6.46
CA LYS A 71 0.55 -38.79 -5.70
C LYS A 71 0.39 -37.34 -6.16
N ALA A 72 0.25 -37.12 -7.47
CA ALA A 72 0.00 -35.78 -8.02
C ALA A 72 -1.35 -35.22 -7.56
N LEU A 73 -2.40 -36.03 -7.51
CA LEU A 73 -3.70 -35.64 -6.99
C LEU A 73 -3.66 -35.32 -5.49
N LEU A 74 -2.98 -36.14 -4.69
CA LEU A 74 -2.79 -35.87 -3.27
C LEU A 74 -1.97 -34.58 -3.04
N PHE A 75 -0.96 -34.36 -3.84
CA PHE A 75 -0.15 -33.14 -3.77
C PHE A 75 -0.97 -31.90 -4.16
N LEU A 76 -1.75 -31.98 -5.23
CA LEU A 76 -2.66 -30.92 -5.63
C LEU A 76 -3.71 -30.65 -4.54
N ALA A 77 -4.33 -31.70 -4.00
CA ALA A 77 -5.30 -31.58 -2.91
C ALA A 77 -4.69 -30.90 -1.67
N PHE A 78 -3.44 -31.23 -1.34
CA PHE A 78 -2.70 -30.56 -0.27
C PHE A 78 -2.52 -29.07 -0.56
N LEU A 79 -2.06 -28.67 -1.76
CA LEU A 79 -1.88 -27.26 -2.11
C LEU A 79 -3.22 -26.49 -2.10
N LEU A 80 -4.29 -27.12 -2.59
CA LEU A 80 -5.63 -26.52 -2.57
C LEU A 80 -6.16 -26.38 -1.14
N LEU A 81 -5.92 -27.37 -0.27
CA LEU A 81 -6.29 -27.30 1.13
C LEU A 81 -5.54 -26.16 1.84
N VAL A 82 -4.24 -26.02 1.60
CA VAL A 82 -3.44 -24.92 2.14
C VAL A 82 -3.99 -23.58 1.65
N ALA A 83 -4.25 -23.43 0.34
CA ALA A 83 -4.83 -22.22 -0.19
C ALA A 83 -6.19 -21.91 0.44
N TYR A 84 -7.06 -22.91 0.59
CA TYR A 84 -8.37 -22.78 1.24
C TYR A 84 -8.25 -22.31 2.69
N VAL A 85 -7.41 -22.95 3.52
CA VAL A 85 -7.22 -22.59 4.93
C VAL A 85 -6.62 -21.19 5.06
N VAL A 86 -5.55 -20.90 4.31
CA VAL A 86 -4.89 -19.58 4.35
C VAL A 86 -5.86 -18.47 3.91
N SER A 87 -6.66 -18.69 2.86
CA SER A 87 -7.61 -17.69 2.36
C SER A 87 -8.84 -17.49 3.24
N SER A 88 -9.11 -18.44 4.15
CA SER A 88 -10.25 -18.37 5.08
C SER A 88 -9.94 -17.54 6.33
N TRP A 89 -8.72 -17.10 6.55
CA TRP A 89 -8.37 -16.23 7.68
C TRP A 89 -9.08 -14.87 7.53
N TRP A 90 -9.64 -14.32 8.61
CA TRP A 90 -10.39 -13.06 8.59
C TRP A 90 -9.62 -11.91 7.92
N CYS A 91 -8.32 -11.85 8.15
CA CYS A 91 -7.39 -10.93 7.49
C CYS A 91 -6.60 -11.69 6.41
N TRP A 92 -7.30 -12.19 5.37
CA TRP A 92 -6.74 -13.06 4.32
C TRP A 92 -5.50 -12.47 3.62
N TRP A 93 -5.31 -11.14 3.68
CA TRP A 93 -4.12 -10.47 3.13
C TRP A 93 -2.94 -10.45 4.11
N TYR A 94 -3.10 -10.93 5.34
CA TYR A 94 -2.05 -11.07 6.38
C TYR A 94 -1.29 -9.77 6.69
N GLY A 95 -2.01 -8.63 6.68
CA GLY A 95 -1.46 -7.32 7.02
C GLY A 95 -0.43 -6.77 6.05
N GLY A 96 0.40 -5.84 6.52
CA GLY A 96 1.44 -5.20 5.72
C GLY A 96 2.59 -6.13 5.37
N SER A 97 2.77 -6.43 4.07
CA SER A 97 3.89 -7.25 3.55
C SER A 97 3.98 -7.12 2.02
N TYR A 98 5.12 -7.49 1.45
CA TYR A 98 5.22 -7.71 0.02
C TYR A 98 4.70 -9.11 -0.34
N GLY A 99 3.69 -9.18 -1.22
CA GLY A 99 3.06 -10.43 -1.67
C GLY A 99 2.39 -11.25 -0.54
N MET A 100 2.08 -12.50 -0.82
CA MET A 100 1.38 -13.42 0.09
C MET A 100 2.37 -14.14 1.02
N ARG A 101 2.77 -13.47 2.11
CA ARG A 101 3.74 -14.02 3.06
C ARG A 101 3.34 -15.37 3.69
N ALA A 102 2.04 -15.60 3.87
CA ALA A 102 1.54 -16.85 4.45
C ALA A 102 1.79 -18.09 3.57
N LEU A 103 2.12 -17.91 2.28
CA LEU A 103 2.43 -18.99 1.36
C LEU A 103 3.94 -19.18 1.12
N ILE A 104 4.82 -18.40 1.73
CA ILE A 104 6.29 -18.52 1.54
C ILE A 104 6.81 -19.88 1.96
N ASP A 105 6.30 -20.44 3.07
CA ASP A 105 6.72 -21.75 3.58
C ASP A 105 6.42 -22.90 2.60
N TYR A 106 5.52 -22.66 1.64
CA TYR A 106 5.16 -23.62 0.59
C TYR A 106 5.94 -23.47 -0.70
N PHE A 107 6.84 -22.47 -0.82
CA PHE A 107 7.68 -22.27 -2.02
C PHE A 107 8.54 -23.48 -2.38
N PRO A 108 9.08 -24.29 -1.44
CA PRO A 108 9.79 -25.52 -1.79
C PRO A 108 8.96 -26.50 -2.62
N PHE A 109 7.64 -26.56 -2.43
CA PHE A 109 6.75 -27.42 -3.21
C PHE A 109 6.62 -26.92 -4.66
N PHE A 110 6.55 -25.60 -4.88
CA PHE A 110 6.60 -25.01 -6.21
C PHE A 110 7.96 -25.23 -6.87
N GLY A 111 9.07 -25.15 -6.10
CA GLY A 111 10.42 -25.45 -6.56
C GLY A 111 10.56 -26.89 -7.02
N LEU A 112 9.98 -27.85 -6.29
CA LEU A 112 9.93 -29.25 -6.69
C LEU A 112 9.19 -29.44 -8.03
N LEU A 113 8.02 -28.84 -8.18
CA LEU A 113 7.26 -28.88 -9.43
C LEU A 113 8.02 -28.24 -10.59
N LEU A 114 8.69 -27.12 -10.35
CA LEU A 114 9.54 -26.47 -11.35
C LEU A 114 10.68 -27.41 -11.79
N GLY A 115 11.29 -28.12 -10.85
CA GLY A 115 12.29 -29.14 -11.16
C GLY A 115 11.74 -30.23 -12.09
N PHE A 116 10.53 -30.75 -11.83
CA PHE A 116 9.87 -31.71 -12.73
C PHE A 116 9.59 -31.11 -14.12
N SER A 117 9.21 -29.83 -14.18
CA SER A 117 9.03 -29.14 -15.46
C SER A 117 10.33 -29.13 -16.26
N LEU A 118 11.43 -28.66 -15.64
CA LEU A 118 12.73 -28.49 -16.32
C LEU A 118 13.33 -29.82 -16.78
N VAL A 119 13.28 -30.86 -15.95
CA VAL A 119 13.84 -32.19 -16.30
C VAL A 119 13.12 -32.84 -17.49
N LYS A 120 11.84 -32.54 -17.69
CA LYS A 120 11.01 -33.14 -18.75
C LYS A 120 10.92 -32.30 -20.02
N ILE A 121 11.44 -31.09 -20.03
CA ILE A 121 11.51 -30.27 -21.26
C ILE A 121 12.52 -30.91 -22.22
N LYS A 122 12.12 -31.08 -23.49
CA LYS A 122 13.02 -31.56 -24.55
C LYS A 122 14.19 -30.59 -24.71
N PRO A 123 15.45 -31.08 -24.90
CA PRO A 123 16.62 -30.22 -25.00
C PRO A 123 16.49 -29.07 -26.01
N ARG A 124 15.80 -29.30 -27.13
CA ARG A 124 15.56 -28.27 -28.16
C ARG A 124 14.62 -27.15 -27.69
N LEU A 125 13.74 -27.42 -26.71
CA LEU A 125 12.77 -26.44 -26.18
C LEU A 125 13.30 -25.73 -24.94
N ILE A 126 14.41 -26.16 -24.36
CA ILE A 126 14.97 -25.56 -23.15
C ILE A 126 15.34 -24.09 -23.38
N TYR A 127 15.93 -23.79 -24.54
CA TYR A 127 16.28 -22.40 -24.90
C TYR A 127 15.05 -21.50 -25.01
N PHE A 128 13.94 -22.01 -25.58
CA PHE A 128 12.69 -21.27 -25.65
C PHE A 128 12.03 -21.07 -24.27
N SER A 129 12.23 -22.01 -23.33
CA SER A 129 11.73 -21.88 -21.97
C SER A 129 12.56 -20.92 -21.11
N LEU A 130 13.81 -20.64 -21.47
CA LEU A 130 14.64 -19.65 -20.78
C LEU A 130 14.15 -18.21 -21.00
N ILE A 131 13.51 -17.91 -22.13
CA ILE A 131 12.99 -16.57 -22.43
C ILE A 131 11.88 -16.19 -21.43
N PRO A 132 10.77 -16.96 -21.29
CA PRO A 132 9.74 -16.64 -20.30
C PRO A 132 10.27 -16.71 -18.86
N LEU A 133 11.18 -17.63 -18.55
CA LEU A 133 11.84 -17.68 -17.24
C LEU A 133 12.59 -16.38 -16.96
N GLY A 134 13.46 -15.94 -17.87
CA GLY A 134 14.22 -14.70 -17.73
C GLY A 134 13.32 -13.49 -17.57
N PHE A 135 12.24 -13.41 -18.36
CA PHE A 135 11.26 -12.34 -18.26
C PHE A 135 10.55 -12.33 -16.89
N LEU A 136 10.06 -13.48 -16.41
CA LEU A 136 9.34 -13.56 -15.13
C LEU A 136 10.29 -13.32 -13.94
N VAL A 137 11.55 -13.76 -14.02
CA VAL A 137 12.59 -13.43 -13.02
C VAL A 137 12.85 -11.91 -13.04
N PHE A 138 13.00 -11.30 -14.21
CA PHE A 138 13.15 -9.85 -14.34
C PHE A 138 11.98 -9.09 -13.70
N VAL A 139 10.74 -9.47 -14.02
CA VAL A 139 9.54 -8.85 -13.41
C VAL A 139 9.57 -9.00 -11.89
N SER A 140 9.83 -10.22 -11.36
CA SER A 140 9.91 -10.45 -9.92
C SER A 140 11.01 -9.61 -9.24
N THR A 141 12.17 -9.46 -9.89
CA THR A 141 13.29 -8.64 -9.39
C THR A 141 12.91 -7.17 -9.33
N VAL A 142 12.31 -6.65 -10.41
CA VAL A 142 11.86 -5.24 -10.45
C VAL A 142 10.78 -4.98 -9.40
N GLN A 143 9.79 -5.87 -9.27
CA GLN A 143 8.75 -5.74 -8.24
C GLN A 143 9.32 -5.80 -6.82
N THR A 144 10.28 -6.68 -6.54
CA THR A 144 10.96 -6.75 -5.24
C THR A 144 11.70 -5.44 -4.95
N TRP A 145 12.40 -4.89 -5.94
CA TRP A 145 13.04 -3.59 -5.83
C TRP A 145 12.03 -2.47 -5.61
N GLN A 146 10.91 -2.47 -6.36
CA GLN A 146 9.81 -1.51 -6.17
C GLN A 146 9.22 -1.59 -4.76
N ALA A 147 9.04 -2.79 -4.20
CA ALA A 147 8.56 -2.99 -2.84
C ALA A 147 9.57 -2.45 -1.80
N HIS A 148 10.87 -2.70 -2.00
CA HIS A 148 11.92 -2.15 -1.14
C HIS A 148 11.97 -0.62 -1.17
N LYS A 149 11.67 -0.01 -2.32
CA LYS A 149 11.60 1.44 -2.51
C LYS A 149 10.22 2.03 -2.16
N LEU A 150 9.27 1.25 -1.67
CA LEU A 150 7.89 1.67 -1.39
C LEU A 150 7.15 2.24 -2.61
N ILE A 151 7.55 1.88 -3.83
CA ILE A 151 6.77 2.11 -5.05
C ILE A 151 5.57 1.16 -5.05
N ILE A 152 5.78 -0.13 -4.72
CA ILE A 152 4.71 -1.06 -4.36
C ILE A 152 4.43 -0.87 -2.87
N PRO A 153 3.22 -0.45 -2.48
CA PRO A 153 2.86 -0.35 -1.07
C PRO A 153 2.78 -1.74 -0.44
N TRP A 154 2.98 -1.79 0.85
CA TRP A 154 2.89 -3.03 1.63
C TRP A 154 1.45 -3.54 1.82
N ASP A 155 0.45 -2.71 1.55
CA ASP A 155 -0.97 -3.08 1.51
C ASP A 155 -1.77 -2.14 0.60
N GLY A 156 -3.06 -2.47 0.35
CA GLY A 156 -3.99 -1.62 -0.38
C GLY A 156 -3.74 -1.49 -1.89
N MET A 157 -2.97 -2.41 -2.50
CA MET A 157 -2.77 -2.42 -3.95
C MET A 157 -4.05 -2.82 -4.69
N THR A 158 -4.40 -2.02 -5.71
CA THR A 158 -5.48 -2.28 -6.66
C THR A 158 -4.93 -2.48 -8.07
N PHE A 159 -5.78 -2.94 -8.99
CA PHE A 159 -5.39 -3.09 -10.40
C PHE A 159 -4.92 -1.77 -11.02
N GLN A 160 -5.65 -0.67 -10.78
CA GLN A 160 -5.33 0.66 -11.30
C GLN A 160 -3.98 1.16 -10.76
N LYS A 161 -3.76 1.03 -9.45
CA LYS A 161 -2.49 1.38 -8.82
C LYS A 161 -1.33 0.55 -9.39
N TYR A 162 -1.55 -0.76 -9.55
CA TYR A 162 -0.54 -1.67 -10.11
C TYR A 162 -0.18 -1.29 -11.54
N GLN A 163 -1.16 -1.04 -12.42
CA GLN A 163 -0.91 -0.60 -13.79
C GLN A 163 -0.09 0.70 -13.85
N ARG A 164 -0.39 1.64 -12.95
CA ARG A 164 0.31 2.95 -12.91
C ARG A 164 1.81 2.82 -12.61
N ILE A 165 2.20 1.83 -11.81
CA ILE A 165 3.59 1.64 -11.38
C ILE A 165 4.28 0.42 -12.01
N PHE A 166 3.59 -0.36 -12.83
CA PHE A 166 4.16 -1.58 -13.40
C PHE A 166 5.49 -1.32 -14.08
N LEU A 167 6.55 -1.97 -13.59
CA LEU A 167 7.95 -1.82 -14.02
C LEU A 167 8.51 -0.37 -13.98
N LYS A 168 7.85 0.56 -13.29
CA LYS A 168 8.39 1.91 -13.10
C LYS A 168 9.44 1.91 -11.99
N THR A 169 10.60 2.52 -12.27
CA THR A 169 11.74 2.56 -11.32
C THR A 169 12.15 3.98 -10.95
N ASP A 170 11.44 4.96 -11.44
CA ASP A 170 11.71 6.39 -11.22
C ASP A 170 11.33 6.78 -9.78
N ASP A 171 12.17 7.61 -9.13
CA ASP A 171 11.99 8.03 -7.74
C ASP A 171 10.68 8.82 -7.50
N ARG A 172 10.10 9.41 -8.55
CA ARG A 172 8.78 10.08 -8.46
C ARG A 172 7.65 9.14 -8.04
N PHE A 173 7.82 7.82 -8.21
CA PHE A 173 6.83 6.82 -7.81
C PHE A 173 7.02 6.31 -6.37
N ILE A 174 8.08 6.72 -5.68
CA ILE A 174 8.33 6.32 -4.30
C ILE A 174 7.22 6.89 -3.40
N GLY A 175 6.55 6.01 -2.67
CA GLY A 175 5.56 6.37 -1.66
C GLY A 175 4.24 6.92 -2.18
N ILE A 176 3.97 6.90 -3.51
CA ILE A 176 2.73 7.47 -4.07
C ILE A 176 1.46 6.76 -3.59
N PHE A 177 1.58 5.51 -3.12
CA PHE A 177 0.47 4.71 -2.61
C PHE A 177 0.67 4.25 -1.17
N THR A 178 1.73 4.70 -0.50
CA THR A 178 1.90 4.39 0.92
C THR A 178 1.00 5.32 1.72
N ASP A 179 -0.04 4.74 2.30
CA ASP A 179 -0.71 5.35 3.42
C ASP A 179 0.30 5.63 4.52
N ASN A 180 0.23 6.80 5.06
CA ASN A 180 1.06 7.44 6.08
C ASN A 180 1.46 6.61 7.31
N ALA A 181 1.28 5.29 7.32
CA ALA A 181 1.32 4.50 8.53
C ALA A 181 2.71 3.99 8.91
N PHE A 182 3.68 3.94 8.00
CA PHE A 182 4.98 3.38 8.36
C PHE A 182 6.12 4.00 7.55
N ILE A 183 6.82 4.90 8.18
CA ILE A 183 8.21 5.19 7.83
C ILE A 183 8.99 4.09 8.56
N PRO A 184 9.68 3.16 7.87
CA PRO A 184 10.64 2.30 8.53
C PRO A 184 11.64 3.21 9.23
N GLU A 185 11.95 2.97 10.50
CA GLU A 185 12.94 3.73 11.28
C GLU A 185 14.31 3.83 10.57
N ASN A 186 14.53 3.06 9.53
CA ASN A 186 15.77 2.97 8.75
C ASN A 186 15.62 3.28 7.25
N GLY A 187 14.55 3.95 6.79
CA GLY A 187 14.23 4.13 5.35
C GLY A 187 14.38 5.54 4.78
N SER A 188 14.87 6.51 5.54
CA SER A 188 15.17 7.85 5.02
C SER A 188 16.54 7.89 4.35
N ARG A 189 16.60 7.48 3.08
CA ARG A 189 17.71 7.92 2.23
C ARG A 189 17.38 9.33 1.74
N GLU A 190 18.27 10.29 2.00
CA GLU A 190 18.27 11.67 1.50
C GLU A 190 17.22 12.63 2.09
N GLY A 191 16.84 12.48 3.37
CA GLY A 191 16.07 13.54 4.05
C GLY A 191 14.72 13.89 3.41
N LYS A 192 14.03 12.93 2.78
CA LYS A 192 12.75 13.18 2.12
C LYS A 192 11.71 12.11 2.41
N VAL A 193 10.53 12.57 2.86
CA VAL A 193 9.35 11.73 3.09
C VAL A 193 8.22 12.20 2.18
N VAL A 194 7.52 11.29 1.54
CA VAL A 194 6.43 11.61 0.61
C VAL A 194 5.16 10.84 0.96
N PHE A 195 4.03 11.55 1.00
CA PHE A 195 2.69 11.04 1.18
C PHE A 195 1.85 11.37 -0.05
N PHE A 196 0.94 10.48 -0.43
CA PHE A 196 0.08 10.66 -1.59
C PHE A 196 -1.31 10.07 -1.34
N ASN A 197 -2.35 10.74 -1.82
CA ASN A 197 -3.73 10.27 -1.76
C ASN A 197 -4.46 10.62 -3.07
N ASP A 198 -4.99 9.61 -3.76
CA ASP A 198 -5.84 9.73 -4.95
C ASP A 198 -7.34 9.57 -4.62
N PHE A 199 -7.69 9.56 -3.32
CA PHE A 199 -9.03 9.47 -2.76
C PHE A 199 -9.82 8.21 -3.14
N ASP A 200 -9.24 7.27 -3.84
CA ASP A 200 -9.86 5.98 -4.08
C ASP A 200 -9.90 5.13 -2.78
N PRO A 201 -10.90 4.26 -2.59
CA PRO A 201 -11.04 3.47 -1.36
C PRO A 201 -9.80 2.66 -0.99
N GLY A 202 -9.44 2.68 0.28
CA GLY A 202 -8.26 1.99 0.83
C GLY A 202 -7.38 2.87 1.71
N TYR A 203 -7.69 4.14 1.84
CA TYR A 203 -6.98 5.10 2.71
C TYR A 203 -7.74 5.31 4.02
N THR A 204 -7.23 4.80 5.13
CA THR A 204 -7.93 4.82 6.44
C THR A 204 -7.59 6.00 7.34
N TRP A 205 -6.70 6.91 6.91
CA TRP A 205 -6.09 7.91 7.79
C TRP A 205 -6.48 9.36 7.49
N TRP A 206 -7.31 9.58 6.50
CA TRP A 206 -7.75 10.89 6.06
C TRP A 206 -9.21 11.10 6.47
N ASP A 207 -9.55 12.33 6.84
CA ASP A 207 -10.94 12.71 7.06
C ASP A 207 -11.71 12.63 5.72
N MET A 208 -12.46 11.55 5.54
CA MET A 208 -13.11 11.19 4.28
C MET A 208 -14.46 11.87 4.05
N ASN A 209 -14.83 12.90 4.85
CA ASN A 209 -16.15 13.51 4.82
C ASN A 209 -16.48 14.31 3.54
N SER A 210 -15.50 14.55 2.67
CA SER A 210 -15.66 15.37 1.46
C SER A 210 -15.44 14.59 0.16
N ILE A 211 -15.52 13.26 0.19
CA ILE A 211 -15.27 12.40 -1.00
C ILE A 211 -16.49 12.38 -1.92
N THR A 212 -16.22 12.38 -3.21
CA THR A 212 -17.20 12.33 -4.29
C THR A 212 -16.73 11.52 -5.47
N ASP A 213 -17.65 10.89 -6.19
CA ASP A 213 -17.47 10.20 -7.46
C ASP A 213 -17.88 11.05 -8.69
N LYS A 214 -18.33 12.29 -8.44
CA LYS A 214 -18.86 13.15 -9.53
C LYS A 214 -17.79 13.57 -10.52
N ARG A 215 -16.55 13.73 -10.08
CA ARG A 215 -15.45 14.19 -10.91
C ARG A 215 -14.13 13.75 -10.28
N ALA A 216 -13.28 13.05 -11.01
CA ALA A 216 -11.95 12.64 -10.58
C ALA A 216 -10.92 12.94 -11.67
N PHE A 217 -9.67 13.21 -11.27
CA PHE A 217 -8.53 13.33 -12.17
C PHE A 217 -7.89 11.96 -12.41
N SER A 218 -7.71 11.20 -11.34
CA SER A 218 -7.23 9.82 -11.36
C SER A 218 -8.23 8.93 -10.60
N GLY A 219 -8.29 7.64 -10.93
CA GLY A 219 -9.20 6.71 -10.28
C GLY A 219 -10.69 7.03 -10.48
N LYS A 220 -11.48 6.92 -9.41
CA LYS A 220 -12.94 7.13 -9.42
C LYS A 220 -13.42 8.23 -8.49
N HIS A 221 -12.62 8.62 -7.52
CA HIS A 221 -13.01 9.52 -6.45
C HIS A 221 -12.10 10.76 -6.40
N SER A 222 -12.62 11.81 -5.86
CA SER A 222 -11.88 13.03 -5.51
C SER A 222 -12.44 13.60 -4.23
N SER A 223 -11.78 14.58 -3.64
CA SER A 223 -12.35 15.37 -2.54
C SER A 223 -12.98 16.64 -3.09
N VAL A 224 -14.13 17.06 -2.55
CA VAL A 224 -14.85 18.28 -2.96
C VAL A 224 -15.07 19.22 -1.78
N ILE A 225 -14.80 20.50 -1.98
CA ILE A 225 -15.18 21.60 -1.07
C ILE A 225 -16.20 22.52 -1.75
N GLY A 226 -16.93 23.27 -0.95
CA GLY A 226 -18.10 24.04 -1.39
C GLY A 226 -19.41 23.26 -1.16
N ASN A 227 -20.55 23.88 -1.45
CA ASN A 227 -21.88 23.28 -1.27
C ASN A 227 -22.13 22.65 0.12
N GLY A 228 -21.61 23.27 1.18
CA GLY A 228 -21.76 22.80 2.56
C GLY A 228 -20.48 22.20 3.17
N ASN A 229 -19.58 21.72 2.37
CA ASN A 229 -18.28 21.23 2.82
C ASN A 229 -17.23 22.35 2.78
N LYS A 230 -16.88 22.92 3.92
CA LYS A 230 -15.90 24.00 3.97
C LYS A 230 -14.46 23.51 3.80
N LYS A 231 -14.17 22.28 4.22
CA LYS A 231 -12.82 21.69 4.27
C LYS A 231 -12.74 20.44 3.40
N SER A 232 -11.65 20.33 2.65
CA SER A 232 -11.33 19.11 1.89
C SER A 232 -10.90 17.97 2.82
N VAL A 233 -10.72 16.79 2.27
CA VAL A 233 -9.87 15.78 2.90
C VAL A 233 -8.57 16.45 3.35
N SER A 234 -8.13 16.16 4.56
CA SER A 234 -6.95 16.79 5.15
C SER A 234 -5.87 15.78 5.47
N PHE A 235 -4.63 16.17 5.17
CA PHE A 235 -3.45 15.52 5.74
C PHE A 235 -3.29 16.03 7.17
N GLY A 236 -3.09 15.13 8.14
CA GLY A 236 -2.81 15.51 9.53
C GLY A 236 -1.89 14.48 10.17
N LYS A 237 -0.69 14.91 10.60
CA LYS A 237 0.26 14.00 11.21
C LYS A 237 1.20 14.68 12.19
N SER A 238 1.51 14.00 13.30
CA SER A 238 2.52 14.46 14.28
C SER A 238 3.91 14.48 13.64
N ILE A 239 4.67 15.55 13.93
CA ILE A 239 6.03 15.76 13.42
C ILE A 239 6.96 14.61 13.81
N ARG A 240 6.75 13.97 14.95
CA ARG A 240 7.46 12.76 15.39
C ARG A 240 7.48 11.66 14.34
N HIS A 241 6.41 11.54 13.54
CA HIS A 241 6.26 10.55 12.49
C HIS A 241 6.66 11.06 11.10
N LEU A 242 7.15 12.30 10.99
CA LEU A 242 7.50 12.93 9.72
C LEU A 242 9.01 13.06 9.52
N ILE A 243 9.75 13.32 10.59
CA ILE A 243 11.18 13.57 10.55
C ILE A 243 11.91 12.89 11.73
N PRO A 244 13.17 12.45 11.55
CA PRO A 244 14.00 11.88 12.62
C PRO A 244 14.25 12.87 13.75
N ASP A 245 14.53 12.36 14.96
CA ASP A 245 14.76 13.19 16.15
C ASP A 245 15.99 14.09 16.05
N SER A 246 16.97 13.72 15.23
CA SER A 246 18.19 14.51 14.98
C SER A 246 17.96 15.76 14.12
N VAL A 247 16.79 15.89 13.51
CA VAL A 247 16.50 16.98 12.56
C VAL A 247 15.92 18.19 13.30
N SER A 248 16.53 19.35 13.12
CA SER A 248 16.13 20.63 13.73
C SER A 248 15.46 21.59 12.73
N SER A 249 15.46 21.27 11.43
CA SER A 249 14.85 22.10 10.39
C SER A 249 14.31 21.23 9.27
N ALA A 250 13.09 21.52 8.80
CA ALA A 250 12.45 20.82 7.72
C ALA A 250 11.58 21.77 6.89
N SER A 251 11.16 21.32 5.71
CA SER A 251 10.21 22.03 4.87
C SER A 251 9.13 21.05 4.40
N VAL A 252 7.89 21.52 4.37
CA VAL A 252 6.77 20.80 3.75
C VAL A 252 6.53 21.37 2.36
N PHE A 253 6.35 20.48 1.40
CA PHE A 253 5.87 20.77 0.06
C PHE A 253 4.56 20.03 -0.15
N ALA A 254 3.49 20.76 -0.47
CA ALA A 254 2.17 20.22 -0.78
C ALA A 254 1.86 20.47 -2.24
N SER A 255 1.39 19.46 -2.97
CA SER A 255 0.84 19.63 -4.33
C SER A 255 -0.42 18.79 -4.49
N MET A 256 -1.31 19.25 -5.37
CA MET A 256 -2.55 18.56 -5.69
C MET A 256 -3.08 18.98 -7.05
N LYS A 257 -3.89 18.13 -7.66
CA LYS A 257 -4.71 18.49 -8.81
C LYS A 257 -5.98 19.16 -8.31
N VAL A 258 -6.33 20.29 -8.91
CA VAL A 258 -7.53 21.06 -8.55
C VAL A 258 -8.34 21.33 -9.81
N TYR A 259 -9.65 21.17 -9.70
CA TYR A 259 -10.61 21.56 -10.73
C TYR A 259 -11.62 22.54 -10.14
N SER A 260 -11.77 23.70 -10.78
CA SER A 260 -12.77 24.71 -10.42
C SER A 260 -13.45 25.22 -11.69
N GLU A 261 -14.75 25.49 -11.59
CA GLU A 261 -15.52 26.20 -12.62
C GLU A 261 -15.52 27.71 -12.40
N ASP A 262 -15.09 28.16 -11.21
CA ASP A 262 -14.98 29.58 -10.84
C ASP A 262 -13.51 29.95 -10.63
N ILE A 263 -13.02 30.88 -11.47
CA ILE A 263 -11.66 31.43 -11.35
C ILE A 263 -11.50 32.34 -10.13
N ASN A 264 -12.60 32.93 -9.65
CA ASN A 264 -12.63 33.82 -8.48
C ASN A 264 -12.93 33.10 -7.16
N THR A 265 -12.67 31.78 -7.14
CA THR A 265 -12.88 30.98 -5.93
C THR A 265 -12.18 31.59 -4.71
N ASP A 266 -12.86 31.56 -3.55
CA ASP A 266 -12.28 31.95 -2.26
C ASP A 266 -11.47 30.83 -1.58
N ALA A 267 -11.32 29.69 -2.27
CA ALA A 267 -10.56 28.56 -1.77
C ALA A 267 -9.08 28.93 -1.50
N VAL A 268 -8.57 28.42 -0.41
CA VAL A 268 -7.17 28.59 0.02
C VAL A 268 -6.52 27.24 0.35
N LEU A 269 -5.27 27.06 -0.08
CA LEU A 269 -4.42 25.98 0.41
C LEU A 269 -3.93 26.39 1.79
N VAL A 270 -4.17 25.57 2.79
CA VAL A 270 -3.78 25.77 4.18
C VAL A 270 -2.65 24.81 4.52
N ILE A 271 -1.58 25.33 5.11
CA ILE A 271 -0.51 24.58 5.78
C ILE A 271 -0.46 25.08 7.21
N SER A 272 -0.82 24.24 8.16
CA SER A 272 -0.96 24.58 9.56
C SER A 272 -0.12 23.68 10.45
N PHE A 273 0.43 24.26 11.52
CA PHE A 273 1.09 23.53 12.60
C PHE A 273 0.29 23.76 13.87
N GLU A 274 -0.09 22.67 14.53
CA GLU A 274 -0.97 22.67 15.68
C GLU A 274 -0.27 22.08 16.91
N ARG A 275 -0.45 22.71 18.07
CA ARG A 275 0.01 22.27 19.37
C ARG A 275 -1.16 22.23 20.33
N GLU A 276 -1.37 21.11 21.02
CA GLU A 276 -2.48 20.92 21.95
C GLU A 276 -3.86 21.28 21.34
N GLY A 277 -4.05 20.96 20.07
CA GLY A 277 -5.30 21.23 19.34
C GLY A 277 -5.51 22.69 18.92
N LYS A 278 -4.50 23.56 19.09
CA LYS A 278 -4.54 24.95 18.64
C LYS A 278 -3.49 25.21 17.57
N SER A 279 -3.90 25.84 16.47
CA SER A 279 -2.97 26.27 15.43
C SER A 279 -2.11 27.42 15.95
N TYR A 280 -0.79 27.24 15.95
CA TYR A 280 0.16 28.30 16.30
C TYR A 280 0.93 28.85 15.07
N SER A 281 0.89 28.14 13.95
CA SER A 281 1.38 28.60 12.66
C SER A 281 0.38 28.21 11.58
N TRP A 282 -0.21 29.18 10.92
CA TRP A 282 -1.25 28.99 9.91
C TRP A 282 -0.91 29.80 8.67
N LYS A 283 -0.51 29.12 7.61
CA LYS A 283 -0.13 29.71 6.34
C LYS A 283 -1.15 29.36 5.26
N THR A 284 -1.55 30.36 4.49
CA THR A 284 -2.52 30.19 3.44
C THR A 284 -1.99 30.67 2.10
N ARG A 285 -2.41 30.00 1.02
CA ARG A 285 -2.20 30.44 -0.37
C ARG A 285 -3.53 30.45 -1.09
N ARG A 286 -3.91 31.59 -1.63
CA ARG A 286 -5.19 31.77 -2.32
C ARG A 286 -5.19 31.03 -3.64
N LEU A 287 -6.19 30.19 -3.89
CA LEU A 287 -6.32 29.41 -5.11
C LEU A 287 -6.43 30.30 -6.35
N ILE A 288 -7.13 31.43 -6.24
CA ILE A 288 -7.25 32.44 -7.31
C ILE A 288 -5.90 32.94 -7.85
N THR A 289 -4.81 32.86 -7.05
CA THR A 289 -3.48 33.25 -7.50
C THR A 289 -2.69 32.10 -8.11
N MET A 290 -3.22 30.89 -8.07
CA MET A 290 -2.53 29.66 -8.46
C MET A 290 -3.17 29.02 -9.69
N ILE A 291 -4.46 29.26 -9.95
CA ILE A 291 -5.18 28.81 -11.14
C ILE A 291 -5.26 29.95 -12.16
N ASN A 292 -5.08 29.60 -13.44
CA ASN A 292 -5.17 30.54 -14.56
C ASN A 292 -6.27 30.19 -15.56
N GLU A 293 -6.91 29.03 -15.39
CA GLU A 293 -7.99 28.52 -16.24
C GLU A 293 -9.07 27.85 -15.38
N THR A 294 -10.27 27.74 -15.91
CA THR A 294 -11.40 27.02 -15.30
C THR A 294 -11.81 25.82 -16.15
N GLY A 295 -12.55 24.89 -15.56
CA GLY A 295 -13.08 23.74 -16.28
C GLY A 295 -12.01 22.70 -16.67
N LYS A 296 -10.81 22.81 -16.10
CA LYS A 296 -9.70 21.88 -16.29
C LYS A 296 -9.04 21.53 -14.97
N TRP A 297 -8.40 20.36 -14.91
CA TRP A 297 -7.54 19.98 -13.80
C TRP A 297 -6.19 20.70 -13.91
N LEU A 298 -5.86 21.49 -12.92
CA LEU A 298 -4.59 22.22 -12.81
C LEU A 298 -3.81 21.71 -11.62
N GLU A 299 -2.50 21.68 -11.72
CA GLU A 299 -1.65 21.37 -10.57
C GLU A 299 -1.32 22.64 -9.79
N ILE A 300 -1.60 22.62 -8.50
CA ILE A 300 -1.19 23.67 -7.59
C ILE A 300 -0.19 23.13 -6.59
N SER A 301 0.65 24.02 -6.05
CA SER A 301 1.62 23.63 -5.03
C SER A 301 1.91 24.75 -4.03
N GLY A 302 2.33 24.36 -2.83
CA GLY A 302 2.79 25.26 -1.79
C GLY A 302 3.99 24.67 -1.05
N LYS A 303 4.93 25.52 -0.66
CA LYS A 303 6.08 25.13 0.16
C LYS A 303 6.17 26.05 1.39
N GLU A 304 6.35 25.46 2.56
CA GLU A 304 6.55 26.18 3.82
C GLU A 304 7.65 25.51 4.64
N LYS A 305 8.41 26.35 5.39
CA LYS A 305 9.36 25.83 6.36
C LYS A 305 8.64 25.50 7.66
N PHE A 306 9.12 24.48 8.36
CA PHE A 306 8.67 24.22 9.73
C PHE A 306 8.98 25.43 10.62
N PRO A 307 8.09 25.79 11.54
CA PRO A 307 8.39 26.81 12.55
C PRO A 307 9.67 26.48 13.31
N GLY A 308 10.48 27.48 13.65
CA GLY A 308 11.77 27.25 14.34
C GLY A 308 11.64 26.64 15.74
N ASP A 309 10.46 26.76 16.35
CA ASP A 309 10.11 26.26 17.67
C ASP A 309 9.22 25.03 17.68
N PHE A 310 9.17 24.30 16.54
CA PHE A 310 8.34 23.11 16.43
C PHE A 310 8.72 22.04 17.46
N GLN A 311 7.73 21.34 17.97
CA GLN A 311 7.88 20.20 18.88
C GLN A 311 7.50 18.90 18.19
N ARG A 312 7.98 17.77 18.71
CA ARG A 312 7.75 16.45 18.10
C ARG A 312 6.27 16.03 18.09
N ASP A 313 5.54 16.48 19.08
CA ASP A 313 4.09 16.17 19.20
C ASP A 313 3.20 17.16 18.47
N ASP A 314 3.76 18.24 17.90
CA ASP A 314 3.00 19.14 17.03
C ASP A 314 2.48 18.40 15.82
N ILE A 315 1.29 18.79 15.34
CA ILE A 315 0.63 18.19 14.19
C ILE A 315 0.79 19.11 12.98
N LEU A 316 1.37 18.61 11.91
CA LEU A 316 1.30 19.24 10.60
C LEU A 316 -0.04 18.89 9.95
N THR A 317 -0.83 19.88 9.58
CA THR A 317 -2.11 19.71 8.88
C THR A 317 -2.08 20.46 7.55
N VAL A 318 -2.50 19.80 6.46
CA VAL A 318 -2.58 20.41 5.11
C VAL A 318 -3.94 20.07 4.47
N TYR A 319 -4.64 21.08 3.94
CA TYR A 319 -5.95 20.92 3.32
C TYR A 319 -6.32 22.14 2.46
N LEU A 320 -7.39 22.03 1.66
CA LEU A 320 -8.07 23.19 1.08
C LEU A 320 -9.25 23.61 1.96
N LEU A 321 -9.44 24.91 2.07
CA LEU A 321 -10.55 25.54 2.78
C LEU A 321 -11.25 26.53 1.84
N ALA A 322 -12.60 26.50 1.80
CA ALA A 322 -13.42 27.52 1.15
C ALA A 322 -14.66 27.81 1.99
N GLU A 323 -15.08 29.06 2.04
CA GLU A 323 -16.26 29.45 2.81
C GLU A 323 -17.51 29.66 1.95
N LYS A 324 -17.38 30.23 0.76
CA LYS A 324 -18.46 30.70 -0.07
C LYS A 324 -18.42 30.19 -1.52
N SER A 325 -17.32 29.66 -1.97
CA SER A 325 -17.16 29.21 -3.36
C SER A 325 -18.11 28.09 -3.75
N GLY A 326 -18.39 28.00 -5.03
CA GLY A 326 -18.92 26.82 -5.69
C GLY A 326 -17.98 25.60 -5.52
N PRO A 327 -18.34 24.45 -6.07
CA PRO A 327 -17.57 23.23 -5.85
C PRO A 327 -16.15 23.35 -6.44
N VAL A 328 -15.15 23.08 -5.62
CA VAL A 328 -13.76 22.87 -6.01
C VAL A 328 -13.40 21.43 -5.73
N TYR A 329 -12.97 20.70 -6.76
CA TYR A 329 -12.57 19.30 -6.65
C TYR A 329 -11.06 19.22 -6.53
N ILE A 330 -10.58 18.27 -5.75
CA ILE A 330 -9.18 18.05 -5.43
C ILE A 330 -8.84 16.58 -5.66
N ASP A 331 -7.71 16.32 -6.28
CA ASP A 331 -7.23 14.97 -6.54
C ASP A 331 -5.70 14.91 -6.52
N ASP A 332 -5.15 13.69 -6.51
CA ASP A 332 -3.70 13.45 -6.52
C ASP A 332 -2.97 14.29 -5.47
N PHE A 333 -3.48 14.30 -4.23
CA PHE A 333 -2.93 15.11 -3.14
C PHE A 333 -1.61 14.52 -2.63
N ARG A 334 -0.54 15.29 -2.75
CA ARG A 334 0.81 14.91 -2.39
C ARG A 334 1.41 15.84 -1.36
N ILE A 335 2.02 15.26 -0.31
CA ILE A 335 2.83 15.96 0.68
C ILE A 335 4.24 15.39 0.63
N ALA A 336 5.24 16.26 0.56
CA ALA A 336 6.65 15.89 0.67
C ALA A 336 7.28 16.69 1.82
N ILE A 337 8.06 16.02 2.64
CA ILE A 337 8.83 16.63 3.73
C ILE A 337 10.31 16.51 3.37
N ASP A 338 10.99 17.64 3.27
CA ASP A 338 12.45 17.73 3.07
C ASP A 338 13.10 18.15 4.39
N TYR A 339 14.13 17.42 4.85
CA TYR A 339 14.84 17.67 6.11
C TYR A 339 16.34 17.38 6.04
#